data_c8778556c3ee501603233f21a5825f9f
#
_entry.id   c8778556c3ee501603233f21a5825f9f
#
_cell.length_a   1.000
_cell.length_b   1.000
_cell.length_c   1.000
_cell.angle_alpha   90.00
_cell.angle_beta   90.00
_cell.angle_gamma   90.00
#
_symmetry.space_group_name_H-M   'P 1'
#
loop_
_entity.id
_entity.type
_entity.pdbx_description
1 polymer ?
#
loop_
_entity_poly.entity_id
_entity_poly.type
_entity_poly.pdbx_seq_one_letter_code
_entity_poly.pdbx_strand_id
1 'polypeptide(L)'
;MINKKIDLNEISFIGKALSRPECVLVDKQQTLHIADWRGGVTLIFPDGFQQTIIANGDFKPKPNGIALHPEKGWLITHLGEDKGGVFKLDNEGNLFPILLEINGKPLPPTNYVHIDSIGRIWITVSTRIIPRILACKPNFNDGFIILIDQNGPRIVAD
;
A
#
# COMPACT_ATOMS: atom_id res chain seq x y z
N MET A 1 26.06 -24.85 -1.30
CA MET A 1 25.48 -23.50 -1.40
C MET A 1 26.62 -22.50 -1.22
N ILE A 2 26.92 -21.71 -2.25
CA ILE A 2 27.98 -20.69 -2.19
C ILE A 2 27.41 -19.52 -1.38
N ASN A 3 27.92 -19.31 -0.16
CA ASN A 3 27.63 -18.11 0.64
C ASN A 3 28.35 -16.89 -0.01
N LYS A 4 27.79 -16.40 -1.12
CA LYS A 4 28.30 -15.17 -1.73
C LYS A 4 27.84 -14.00 -0.86
N LYS A 5 28.74 -13.42 -0.07
CA LYS A 5 28.49 -12.15 0.60
C LYS A 5 28.38 -11.06 -0.47
N ILE A 6 27.32 -10.27 -0.42
CA ILE A 6 27.19 -9.07 -1.26
C ILE A 6 28.10 -8.01 -0.65
N ASP A 7 28.99 -7.42 -1.46
CA ASP A 7 29.79 -6.26 -1.04
C ASP A 7 28.84 -5.05 -0.98
N LEU A 8 28.86 -4.34 0.15
CA LEU A 8 28.05 -3.13 0.34
C LEU A 8 28.39 -2.04 -0.68
N ASN A 9 29.59 -2.03 -1.22
CA ASN A 9 30.00 -1.10 -2.29
C ASN A 9 29.37 -1.44 -3.66
N GLU A 10 28.80 -2.64 -3.82
CA GLU A 10 28.07 -3.03 -5.04
C GLU A 10 26.60 -2.61 -4.98
N ILE A 11 26.11 -2.09 -3.83
CA ILE A 11 24.72 -1.64 -3.67
C ILE A 11 24.58 -0.24 -4.27
N SER A 12 23.64 -0.09 -5.19
CA SER A 12 23.25 1.21 -5.73
C SER A 12 21.82 1.56 -5.33
N PHE A 13 21.55 2.84 -5.21
CA PHE A 13 20.21 3.36 -4.91
C PHE A 13 19.63 3.99 -6.17
N ILE A 14 18.33 3.73 -6.40
CA ILE A 14 17.56 4.33 -7.50
C ILE A 14 16.38 5.12 -6.94
N GLY A 15 15.94 6.13 -7.72
CA GLY A 15 14.88 7.05 -7.31
C GLY A 15 15.43 8.28 -6.57
N LYS A 16 14.71 9.38 -6.73
CA LYS A 16 15.05 10.68 -6.13
C LYS A 16 13.83 11.26 -5.43
N ALA A 17 14.05 11.89 -4.27
CA ALA A 17 13.01 12.58 -3.51
C ALA A 17 11.74 11.75 -3.26
N LEU A 18 11.89 10.45 -3.04
CA LEU A 18 10.79 9.56 -2.62
C LEU A 18 10.40 9.90 -1.18
N SER A 19 9.09 9.90 -0.90
CA SER A 19 8.59 10.11 0.44
C SER A 19 8.11 8.79 1.04
N ARG A 20 8.89 8.25 1.98
CA ARG A 20 8.62 7.01 2.69
C ARG A 20 8.20 5.86 1.76
N PRO A 21 9.09 5.33 0.93
CA PRO A 21 8.83 4.28 -0.06
C PRO A 21 8.73 2.90 0.60
N GLU A 22 7.62 2.61 1.26
CA GLU A 22 7.42 1.37 2.05
C GLU A 22 7.07 0.14 1.20
N CYS A 23 6.56 0.36 -0.03
CA CYS A 23 6.20 -0.71 -0.94
C CYS A 23 6.71 -0.40 -2.34
N VAL A 24 7.30 -1.41 -2.99
CA VAL A 24 7.71 -1.34 -4.38
C VAL A 24 7.21 -2.57 -5.14
N LEU A 25 6.62 -2.36 -6.31
CA LEU A 25 6.22 -3.40 -7.24
C LEU A 25 6.95 -3.19 -8.56
N VAL A 26 7.14 -4.26 -9.32
CA VAL A 26 7.72 -4.24 -10.66
C VAL A 26 6.69 -4.82 -11.63
N ASP A 27 6.37 -4.08 -12.67
CA ASP A 27 5.50 -4.57 -13.74
C ASP A 27 6.26 -5.36 -14.81
N LYS A 28 5.52 -5.89 -15.80
CA LYS A 28 6.11 -6.66 -16.90
C LYS A 28 7.02 -5.81 -17.80
N GLN A 29 6.86 -4.50 -17.80
CA GLN A 29 7.66 -3.53 -18.54
C GLN A 29 8.90 -3.08 -17.75
N GLN A 30 9.16 -3.69 -16.59
CA GLN A 30 10.25 -3.36 -15.68
C GLN A 30 10.13 -1.96 -15.07
N THR A 31 8.94 -1.36 -15.06
CA THR A 31 8.67 -0.13 -14.34
C THR A 31 8.51 -0.42 -12.86
N LEU A 32 9.17 0.34 -12.02
CA LEU A 32 8.98 0.31 -10.56
C LEU A 32 7.79 1.20 -10.19
N HIS A 33 6.89 0.67 -9.41
CA HIS A 33 5.75 1.38 -8.83
C HIS A 33 5.97 1.46 -7.32
N ILE A 34 6.09 2.66 -6.78
CA ILE A 34 6.55 2.90 -5.41
C ILE A 34 5.50 3.68 -4.64
N ALA A 35 5.11 3.18 -3.47
CA ALA A 35 4.25 3.93 -2.55
C ALA A 35 4.93 5.25 -2.17
N ASP A 36 4.20 6.37 -2.22
CA ASP A 36 4.75 7.69 -1.93
C ASP A 36 3.82 8.49 -1.02
N TRP A 37 4.31 8.83 0.17
CA TRP A 37 3.52 9.52 1.21
C TRP A 37 3.14 10.95 0.89
N ARG A 38 3.60 11.50 -0.23
CA ARG A 38 3.04 12.74 -0.78
C ARG A 38 1.59 12.60 -1.23
N GLY A 39 1.09 11.36 -1.26
CA GLY A 39 -0.31 11.04 -1.50
C GLY A 39 -0.56 10.26 -2.78
N GLY A 40 0.36 9.37 -3.17
CA GLY A 40 0.18 8.62 -4.39
C GLY A 40 1.24 7.56 -4.68
N VAL A 41 1.62 7.43 -5.95
CA VAL A 41 2.58 6.43 -6.43
C VAL A 41 3.62 7.10 -7.30
N THR A 42 4.89 6.79 -7.06
CA THR A 42 6.01 7.19 -7.92
C THR A 42 6.38 6.04 -8.83
N LEU A 43 6.47 6.33 -10.13
CA LEU A 43 6.95 5.44 -11.18
C LEU A 43 8.42 5.73 -11.46
N ILE A 44 9.24 4.67 -11.61
CA ILE A 44 10.59 4.77 -12.16
C ILE A 44 10.66 3.82 -13.34
N PHE A 45 10.85 4.39 -14.52
CA PHE A 45 10.91 3.65 -15.77
C PHE A 45 12.32 3.06 -16.00
N PRO A 46 12.47 2.05 -16.89
CA PRO A 46 13.77 1.42 -17.15
C PRO A 46 14.87 2.38 -17.63
N ASP A 47 14.50 3.47 -18.28
CA ASP A 47 15.42 4.53 -18.74
C ASP A 47 15.83 5.51 -17.62
N GLY A 48 15.30 5.29 -16.40
CA GLY A 48 15.52 6.12 -15.24
C GLY A 48 14.61 7.35 -15.15
N PHE A 49 13.71 7.57 -16.11
CA PHE A 49 12.69 8.63 -16.00
C PHE A 49 11.81 8.35 -14.78
N GLN A 50 11.48 9.39 -14.02
CA GLN A 50 10.67 9.30 -12.81
C GLN A 50 9.45 10.21 -12.92
N GLN A 51 8.28 9.66 -12.63
CA GLN A 51 7.01 10.37 -12.59
C GLN A 51 6.28 10.05 -11.29
N THR A 52 5.72 11.06 -10.63
CA THR A 52 4.87 10.86 -9.45
C THR A 52 3.44 11.23 -9.76
N ILE A 53 2.52 10.33 -9.49
CA ILE A 53 1.07 10.53 -9.59
C ILE A 53 0.55 10.73 -8.18
N ILE A 54 0.06 11.94 -7.90
CA ILE A 54 -0.49 12.33 -6.60
C ILE A 54 -2.01 12.39 -6.71
N ALA A 55 -2.71 11.91 -5.69
CA ALA A 55 -4.17 12.02 -5.62
C ALA A 55 -4.63 13.48 -5.76
N ASN A 56 -5.67 13.72 -6.54
CA ASN A 56 -6.32 15.02 -6.70
C ASN A 56 -7.09 15.42 -5.42
N GLY A 57 -7.49 16.69 -5.32
CA GLY A 57 -8.26 17.21 -4.19
C GLY A 57 -7.43 17.42 -2.91
N ASP A 58 -8.09 17.72 -1.80
CA ASP A 58 -7.44 18.10 -0.53
C ASP A 58 -6.97 16.89 0.28
N PHE A 59 -7.67 15.76 0.19
CA PHE A 59 -7.27 14.54 0.88
C PHE A 59 -6.10 13.87 0.16
N LYS A 60 -4.97 13.75 0.86
CA LYS A 60 -3.78 13.01 0.40
C LYS A 60 -3.63 11.76 1.24
N PRO A 61 -3.84 10.56 0.66
CA PRO A 61 -3.55 9.32 1.39
C PRO A 61 -2.07 9.23 1.76
N LYS A 62 -1.74 8.42 2.76
CA LYS A 62 -0.37 8.04 3.12
C LYS A 62 -0.18 6.57 2.73
N PRO A 63 0.15 6.26 1.45
CA PRO A 63 0.23 4.88 0.98
C PRO A 63 1.34 4.13 1.69
N ASN A 64 1.00 2.96 2.24
CA ASN A 64 1.99 2.03 2.79
C ASN A 64 2.11 0.80 1.88
N GLY A 65 1.02 0.10 1.64
CA GLY A 65 0.93 -0.96 0.64
C GLY A 65 0.24 -0.49 -0.64
N ILE A 66 0.71 -0.98 -1.77
CA ILE A 66 0.08 -0.78 -3.07
C ILE A 66 -0.08 -2.10 -3.80
N ALA A 67 -1.07 -2.20 -4.71
CA ALA A 67 -1.24 -3.31 -5.63
C ALA A 67 -1.58 -2.78 -7.01
N LEU A 68 -1.04 -3.39 -8.08
CA LEU A 68 -1.41 -3.05 -9.45
C LEU A 68 -2.87 -3.44 -9.71
N HIS A 69 -3.69 -2.49 -10.17
CA HIS A 69 -5.08 -2.76 -10.47
C HIS A 69 -5.23 -3.30 -11.91
N PRO A 70 -6.04 -4.35 -12.15
CA PRO A 70 -6.20 -4.93 -13.50
C PRO A 70 -6.66 -3.94 -14.57
N GLU A 71 -7.49 -2.97 -14.19
CA GLU A 71 -8.03 -1.92 -15.08
C GLU A 71 -7.17 -0.65 -15.12
N LYS A 72 -5.88 -0.74 -14.85
CA LYS A 72 -4.93 0.38 -14.68
C LYS A 72 -5.04 1.11 -13.35
N GLY A 73 -3.94 1.77 -12.98
CA GLY A 73 -3.79 2.42 -11.70
C GLY A 73 -3.45 1.45 -10.57
N TRP A 74 -3.75 1.81 -9.36
CA TRP A 74 -3.32 1.10 -8.15
C TRP A 74 -4.45 1.02 -7.13
N LEU A 75 -4.51 -0.08 -6.40
CA LEU A 75 -5.07 -0.04 -5.05
C LEU A 75 -3.98 0.47 -4.10
N ILE A 76 -4.32 1.40 -3.24
CA ILE A 76 -3.43 1.97 -2.24
C ILE A 76 -4.08 1.90 -0.86
N THR A 77 -3.30 1.56 0.16
CA THR A 77 -3.75 1.63 1.55
C THR A 77 -3.45 3.01 2.13
N HIS A 78 -4.30 3.49 3.02
CA HIS A 78 -4.04 4.69 3.80
C HIS A 78 -3.58 4.31 5.20
N LEU A 79 -2.30 4.59 5.49
CA LEU A 79 -1.71 4.44 6.83
C LEU A 79 -1.74 5.79 7.55
N GLY A 80 -2.96 6.29 7.81
CA GLY A 80 -3.17 7.52 8.56
C GLY A 80 -2.80 7.39 10.05
N GLU A 81 -3.05 8.43 10.82
CA GLU A 81 -2.83 8.42 12.28
C GLU A 81 -3.98 7.72 13.00
N ASP A 82 -5.22 8.11 12.67
CA ASP A 82 -6.44 7.66 13.35
C ASP A 82 -7.34 6.81 12.44
N LYS A 83 -7.24 6.98 11.12
CA LYS A 83 -8.10 6.32 10.14
C LYS A 83 -7.26 5.65 9.06
N GLY A 84 -7.76 4.53 8.60
CA GLY A 84 -7.25 3.81 7.44
C GLY A 84 -8.19 3.89 6.25
N GLY A 85 -8.00 2.97 5.33
CA GLY A 85 -8.82 2.79 4.16
C GLY A 85 -8.04 2.20 3.00
N VAL A 86 -8.78 1.70 2.03
CA VAL A 86 -8.25 1.27 0.73
C VAL A 86 -8.92 2.10 -0.35
N PHE A 87 -8.11 2.60 -1.26
CA PHE A 87 -8.55 3.45 -2.36
C PHE A 87 -8.01 2.92 -3.69
N LYS A 88 -8.72 3.17 -4.79
CA LYS A 88 -8.18 3.06 -6.14
C LYS A 88 -7.67 4.44 -6.54
N LEU A 89 -6.41 4.53 -6.94
CA LEU A 89 -5.80 5.69 -7.57
C LEU A 89 -5.63 5.39 -9.05
N ASP A 90 -6.17 6.21 -9.94
CA ASP A 90 -5.95 6.09 -11.38
C ASP A 90 -4.71 6.88 -11.85
N ASN A 91 -4.39 6.77 -13.14
CA ASN A 91 -3.23 7.43 -13.74
C ASN A 91 -3.39 8.97 -13.84
N GLU A 92 -4.60 9.46 -13.73
CA GLU A 92 -4.95 10.89 -13.75
C GLU A 92 -4.96 11.51 -12.35
N GLY A 93 -4.73 10.68 -11.30
CA GLY A 93 -4.75 11.11 -9.90
C GLY A 93 -6.14 11.11 -9.27
N ASN A 94 -7.17 10.57 -9.93
CA ASN A 94 -8.47 10.46 -9.30
C ASN A 94 -8.46 9.35 -8.25
N LEU A 95 -9.06 9.65 -7.10
CA LEU A 95 -9.06 8.76 -5.93
C LEU A 95 -10.48 8.29 -5.63
N PHE A 96 -10.69 6.97 -5.66
CA PHE A 96 -11.98 6.33 -5.42
C PHE A 96 -11.91 5.46 -4.17
N PRO A 97 -12.82 5.59 -3.19
CA PRO A 97 -12.84 4.73 -2.02
C PRO A 97 -13.27 3.30 -2.42
N ILE A 98 -12.53 2.31 -1.93
CA ILE A 98 -12.85 0.88 -2.07
C ILE A 98 -13.38 0.31 -0.76
N LEU A 99 -12.69 0.60 0.36
CA LEU A 99 -13.11 0.15 1.68
C LEU A 99 -12.67 1.16 2.74
N LEU A 100 -13.64 1.74 3.45
CA LEU A 100 -13.40 2.72 4.51
C LEU A 100 -13.85 2.22 5.90
N GLU A 101 -14.69 1.18 5.92
CA GLU A 101 -15.21 0.58 7.14
C GLU A 101 -15.39 -0.93 6.99
N ILE A 102 -15.44 -1.64 8.09
CA ILE A 102 -15.78 -3.06 8.18
C ILE A 102 -16.64 -3.31 9.41
N ASN A 103 -17.73 -4.09 9.25
CA ASN A 103 -18.70 -4.39 10.32
C ASN A 103 -19.25 -3.12 11.02
N GLY A 104 -19.51 -2.04 10.24
CA GLY A 104 -20.03 -0.76 10.74
C GLY A 104 -19.03 0.08 11.56
N LYS A 105 -17.73 -0.25 11.48
CA LYS A 105 -16.66 0.52 12.14
C LYS A 105 -15.66 1.05 11.12
N PRO A 106 -15.23 2.31 11.23
CA PRO A 106 -14.15 2.84 10.40
C PRO A 106 -12.90 1.98 10.46
N LEU A 107 -12.21 1.81 9.33
CA LEU A 107 -10.95 1.08 9.30
C LEU A 107 -9.88 1.84 10.10
N PRO A 108 -9.15 1.15 10.97
CA PRO A 108 -7.91 1.66 11.54
C PRO A 108 -6.85 1.88 10.45
N PRO A 109 -5.72 2.54 10.77
CA PRO A 109 -4.60 2.68 9.84
C PRO A 109 -4.27 1.37 9.11
N THR A 110 -4.49 1.37 7.79
CA THR A 110 -4.48 0.15 6.96
C THR A 110 -3.09 -0.05 6.37
N ASN A 111 -2.52 -1.25 6.59
CA ASN A 111 -1.10 -1.49 6.33
C ASN A 111 -0.81 -1.91 4.89
N TYR A 112 -1.43 -2.98 4.39
CA TYR A 112 -1.09 -3.55 3.10
C TYR A 112 -2.33 -4.01 2.32
N VAL A 113 -2.22 -3.99 0.99
CA VAL A 113 -3.23 -4.51 0.06
C VAL A 113 -2.57 -5.39 -0.98
N HIS A 114 -3.22 -6.50 -1.32
CA HIS A 114 -2.80 -7.43 -2.36
C HIS A 114 -4.01 -7.87 -3.19
N ILE A 115 -3.80 -7.99 -4.51
CA ILE A 115 -4.77 -8.61 -5.43
C ILE A 115 -4.21 -9.96 -5.83
N ASP A 116 -4.92 -11.04 -5.55
CA ASP A 116 -4.47 -12.38 -5.91
C ASP A 116 -4.79 -12.74 -7.37
N SER A 117 -4.31 -13.91 -7.81
CA SER A 117 -4.44 -14.37 -9.20
C SER A 117 -5.86 -14.56 -9.71
N ILE A 118 -6.86 -14.63 -8.82
CA ILE A 118 -8.28 -14.74 -9.17
C ILE A 118 -9.06 -13.45 -8.86
N GLY A 119 -8.33 -12.35 -8.60
CA GLY A 119 -8.91 -11.00 -8.45
C GLY A 119 -9.46 -10.67 -7.07
N ARG A 120 -9.23 -11.50 -6.03
CA ARG A 120 -9.65 -11.19 -4.68
C ARG A 120 -8.69 -10.18 -4.05
N ILE A 121 -9.22 -9.29 -3.22
CA ILE A 121 -8.43 -8.27 -2.55
C ILE A 121 -8.22 -8.68 -1.09
N TRP A 122 -6.95 -8.74 -0.68
CA TRP A 122 -6.51 -9.04 0.67
C TRP A 122 -5.96 -7.78 1.30
N ILE A 123 -6.41 -7.46 2.51
CA ILE A 123 -6.03 -6.23 3.21
C ILE A 123 -5.57 -6.59 4.62
N THR A 124 -4.44 -6.04 5.05
CA THR A 124 -3.95 -6.23 6.42
C THR A 124 -4.09 -4.95 7.23
N VAL A 125 -4.50 -5.12 8.48
CA VAL A 125 -4.55 -4.08 9.50
C VAL A 125 -3.73 -4.56 10.69
N SER A 126 -2.69 -3.80 11.06
CA SER A 126 -1.70 -4.24 12.05
C SER A 126 -2.26 -4.24 13.48
N THR A 127 -3.20 -3.34 13.78
CA THR A 127 -3.79 -3.19 15.12
C THR A 127 -5.08 -2.38 15.04
N ARG A 128 -5.97 -2.59 16.00
CA ARG A 128 -7.17 -1.75 16.24
C ARG A 128 -6.90 -0.55 17.14
N ILE A 129 -5.71 -0.51 17.76
CA ILE A 129 -5.35 0.57 18.71
C ILE A 129 -5.03 1.85 17.96
N ILE A 130 -5.59 2.94 18.45
CA ILE A 130 -5.39 4.29 17.90
C ILE A 130 -4.90 5.21 19.05
N PRO A 131 -3.81 5.93 18.84
CA PRO A 131 -2.87 5.86 17.73
C PRO A 131 -2.06 4.54 17.73
N ARG A 132 -1.80 4.00 16.55
CA ARG A 132 -1.19 2.67 16.36
C ARG A 132 0.16 2.46 17.06
N ILE A 133 0.90 3.53 17.33
CA ILE A 133 2.19 3.45 18.03
C ILE A 133 2.06 2.87 19.44
N LEU A 134 0.90 2.99 20.07
CA LEU A 134 0.63 2.42 21.38
C LEU A 134 0.54 0.90 21.38
N ALA A 135 0.35 0.28 20.20
CA ALA A 135 0.34 -1.17 20.02
C ALA A 135 1.74 -1.78 19.87
N CYS A 136 2.80 -0.98 19.74
CA CYS A 136 4.18 -1.46 19.65
C CYS A 136 4.69 -1.98 21.00
N LYS A 137 4.01 -3.00 21.56
CA LYS A 137 4.32 -3.66 22.82
C LYS A 137 4.17 -5.17 22.68
N PRO A 138 4.92 -5.99 23.44
CA PRO A 138 4.99 -7.44 23.26
C PRO A 138 3.68 -8.22 23.36
N ASN A 139 2.64 -7.66 23.99
CA ASN A 139 1.40 -8.37 24.31
C ASN A 139 0.19 -7.92 23.47
N PHE A 140 0.40 -7.15 22.41
CA PHE A 140 -0.68 -6.77 21.49
C PHE A 140 -0.69 -7.66 20.26
N ASN A 141 -1.83 -8.31 20.01
CA ASN A 141 -2.07 -9.25 18.90
C ASN A 141 -3.47 -9.04 18.32
N ASP A 142 -3.87 -7.78 18.12
CA ASP A 142 -5.21 -7.37 17.69
C ASP A 142 -5.29 -6.96 16.21
N GLY A 143 -4.27 -7.34 15.44
CA GLY A 143 -4.25 -7.20 13.98
C GLY A 143 -5.26 -8.14 13.33
N PHE A 144 -5.66 -7.84 12.08
CA PHE A 144 -6.60 -8.68 11.34
C PHE A 144 -6.41 -8.58 9.84
N ILE A 145 -6.99 -9.56 9.13
CA ILE A 145 -6.96 -9.63 7.67
C ILE A 145 -8.39 -9.55 7.14
N ILE A 146 -8.61 -8.69 6.15
CA ILE A 146 -9.86 -8.57 5.41
C ILE A 146 -9.69 -9.20 4.04
N LEU A 147 -10.70 -9.94 3.59
CA LEU A 147 -10.86 -10.42 2.24
C LEU A 147 -12.06 -9.74 1.59
N ILE A 148 -11.87 -9.25 0.38
CA ILE A 148 -12.95 -8.80 -0.50
C ILE A 148 -13.00 -9.74 -1.71
N ASP A 149 -14.13 -10.38 -1.91
CA ASP A 149 -14.44 -11.23 -3.07
C ASP A 149 -15.91 -11.05 -3.48
N GLN A 150 -16.44 -11.97 -4.27
CA GLN A 150 -17.85 -11.96 -4.71
C GLN A 150 -18.88 -11.94 -3.56
N ASN A 151 -18.48 -12.33 -2.36
CA ASN A 151 -19.34 -12.32 -1.16
C ASN A 151 -19.20 -11.01 -0.36
N GLY A 152 -18.46 -10.05 -0.88
CA GLY A 152 -18.17 -8.77 -0.22
C GLY A 152 -17.03 -8.82 0.80
N PRO A 153 -16.78 -7.69 1.50
CA PRO A 153 -15.72 -7.58 2.48
C PRO A 153 -16.06 -8.32 3.77
N ARG A 154 -15.08 -9.06 4.31
CA ARG A 154 -15.17 -9.73 5.63
C ARG A 154 -13.81 -9.92 6.27
N ILE A 155 -13.77 -9.98 7.60
CA ILE A 155 -12.58 -10.38 8.36
C ILE A 155 -12.45 -11.90 8.24
N VAL A 156 -11.26 -12.37 7.85
CA VAL A 156 -10.95 -13.80 7.63
C VAL A 156 -9.88 -14.34 8.56
N ALA A 157 -9.14 -13.46 9.21
CA ALA A 157 -8.22 -13.78 10.30
C ALA A 157 -8.23 -12.63 11.29
N ASP A 158 -8.23 -12.97 12.59
CA ASP A 158 -8.38 -12.03 13.71
C ASP A 158 -7.54 -12.51 14.92
#